data_fab436ff5be39c574a3094a16fb1d8dc
#
_entry.id   fab436ff5be39c574a3094a16fb1d8dc
#
_cell.length_a   1.000
_cell.length_b   1.000
_cell.length_c   1.000
_cell.angle_alpha   90.00
_cell.angle_beta   90.00
_cell.angle_gamma   90.00
#
_symmetry.space_group_name_H-M   'P 1'
#
loop_
_entity.id
_entity.type
_entity.pdbx_description
1 polymer ?
#
loop_
_entity_poly.entity_id
_entity_poly.type
_entity_poly.pdbx_seq_one_letter_code
_entity_poly.pdbx_strand_id
1 'polypeptide(L)'
;MEANYTSKVTFVSKEISAKERIKLKDMSNALSLDTLTTENDSFVITPAYYAEVAIHNEKSDDKDYKKYVVVDTAGTKYETGSESFIKSFKEIADDMANEAPDEEYSIEVFRRESNNYKGKSFITCSLV
;
A
#
# COMPACT_ATOMS: atom_id res chain seq x y z
N MET A 1 9.51 -1.81 -29.27
CA MET A 1 8.31 -1.74 -28.43
C MET A 1 8.31 -0.52 -27.52
N GLU A 2 7.27 0.23 -27.58
CA GLU A 2 7.11 1.41 -26.76
C GLU A 2 6.75 1.05 -25.33
N ALA A 3 7.47 1.58 -24.37
CA ALA A 3 7.14 1.40 -22.99
C ALA A 3 6.28 2.57 -22.53
N ASN A 4 4.97 2.52 -22.85
CA ASN A 4 4.01 3.52 -22.39
C ASN A 4 3.77 3.42 -20.88
N TYR A 5 4.15 2.31 -20.30
CA TYR A 5 3.97 2.04 -18.88
C TYR A 5 5.21 1.32 -18.38
N THR A 6 5.81 1.88 -17.34
CA THR A 6 6.94 1.26 -16.66
C THR A 6 6.72 1.34 -15.16
N SER A 7 7.26 0.36 -14.44
CA SER A 7 7.20 0.36 -12.99
C SER A 7 8.55 -0.04 -12.42
N LYS A 8 8.89 0.54 -11.28
CA LYS A 8 10.16 0.28 -10.62
C LYS A 8 9.94 0.25 -9.11
N VAL A 9 10.44 -0.81 -8.47
CA VAL A 9 10.40 -0.89 -7.01
C VAL A 9 11.48 0.02 -6.46
N THR A 10 11.10 1.03 -5.70
CA THR A 10 12.02 2.02 -5.15
C THR A 10 12.33 1.79 -3.68
N PHE A 11 11.49 1.03 -2.98
CA PHE A 11 11.70 0.73 -1.57
C PHE A 11 10.97 -0.56 -1.21
N VAL A 12 11.59 -1.37 -0.34
CA VAL A 12 10.97 -2.54 0.25
C VAL A 12 11.37 -2.57 1.73
N SER A 13 10.41 -2.79 2.60
CA SER A 13 10.64 -2.73 4.05
C SER A 13 11.42 -3.91 4.62
N LYS A 14 11.59 -4.97 3.83
CA LYS A 14 12.46 -6.09 4.22
C LYS A 14 13.09 -6.69 2.97
N GLU A 15 14.16 -7.45 3.17
CA GLU A 15 14.84 -8.12 2.05
C GLU A 15 13.92 -9.21 1.46
N ILE A 16 13.77 -9.19 0.15
CA ILE A 16 12.94 -10.16 -0.57
C ILE A 16 13.73 -10.71 -1.77
N SER A 17 13.24 -11.83 -2.31
CA SER A 17 13.88 -12.46 -3.46
C SER A 17 13.66 -11.65 -4.73
N ALA A 18 14.46 -11.94 -5.74
CA ALA A 18 14.29 -11.32 -7.07
C ALA A 18 12.90 -11.61 -7.65
N LYS A 19 12.41 -12.83 -7.46
CA LYS A 19 11.07 -13.20 -7.93
C LYS A 19 9.98 -12.41 -7.26
N GLU A 20 10.07 -12.21 -5.95
CA GLU A 20 9.08 -11.39 -5.22
C GLU A 20 9.13 -9.94 -5.67
N ARG A 21 10.32 -9.41 -5.90
CA ARG A 21 10.49 -8.04 -6.38
C ARG A 21 9.84 -7.84 -7.74
N ILE A 22 10.00 -8.82 -8.63
CA ILE A 22 9.35 -8.79 -9.95
C ILE A 22 7.83 -8.85 -9.80
N LYS A 23 7.33 -9.71 -8.92
CA LYS A 23 5.89 -9.83 -8.66
C LYS A 23 5.29 -8.55 -8.09
N LEU A 24 6.05 -7.78 -7.34
CA LEU A 24 5.56 -6.51 -6.80
C LEU A 24 5.20 -5.51 -7.89
N LYS A 25 5.85 -5.60 -9.05
CA LYS A 25 5.55 -4.70 -10.17
C LYS A 25 4.28 -5.08 -10.90
N ASP A 26 3.79 -6.29 -10.70
CA ASP A 26 2.56 -6.77 -11.34
C ASP A 26 1.37 -6.39 -10.46
N MET A 27 0.67 -5.34 -10.86
CA MET A 27 -0.49 -4.84 -10.14
C MET A 27 -1.79 -5.53 -10.51
N SER A 28 -1.76 -6.45 -11.49
CA SER A 28 -2.98 -7.12 -11.95
C SER A 28 -3.63 -7.98 -10.87
N ASN A 29 -2.82 -8.51 -9.94
CA ASN A 29 -3.30 -9.36 -8.85
C ASN A 29 -3.53 -8.58 -7.55
N ALA A 30 -3.18 -7.30 -7.52
CA ALA A 30 -3.27 -6.51 -6.31
C ALA A 30 -4.71 -6.06 -6.06
N LEU A 31 -5.12 -6.13 -4.80
CA LEU A 31 -6.43 -5.64 -4.38
C LEU A 31 -6.30 -4.15 -4.07
N SER A 32 -7.22 -3.36 -4.61
CA SER A 32 -7.21 -1.91 -4.40
C SER A 32 -7.77 -1.57 -3.02
N LEU A 33 -6.98 -0.89 -2.20
CA LEU A 33 -7.46 -0.42 -0.90
C LEU A 33 -8.57 0.62 -1.09
N ASP A 34 -8.50 1.39 -2.17
CA ASP A 34 -9.53 2.38 -2.48
C ASP A 34 -10.88 1.69 -2.69
N THR A 35 -10.88 0.60 -3.46
CA THR A 35 -12.09 -0.17 -3.71
C THR A 35 -12.59 -0.87 -2.45
N LEU A 36 -11.69 -1.53 -1.73
CA LEU A 36 -12.07 -2.28 -0.52
C LEU A 36 -12.67 -1.39 0.56
N THR A 37 -12.15 -0.19 0.74
CA THR A 37 -12.68 0.74 1.73
C THR A 37 -13.97 1.43 1.28
N THR A 38 -14.30 1.36 0.01
CA THR A 38 -15.58 1.82 -0.51
C THR A 38 -16.66 0.76 -0.33
N GLU A 39 -16.29 -0.51 -0.54
CA GLU A 39 -17.22 -1.64 -0.45
C GLU A 39 -17.45 -2.13 0.97
N ASN A 40 -16.52 -1.87 1.88
CA ASN A 40 -16.56 -2.32 3.27
C ASN A 40 -16.34 -1.15 4.21
N ASP A 41 -16.96 -1.17 5.38
CA ASP A 41 -16.72 -0.14 6.41
C ASP A 41 -15.28 -0.18 6.88
N SER A 42 -14.74 -1.38 7.04
CA SER A 42 -13.35 -1.58 7.41
C SER A 42 -12.96 -3.02 7.09
N PHE A 43 -11.65 -3.28 7.06
CA PHE A 43 -11.15 -4.65 6.94
C PHE A 43 -9.78 -4.72 7.61
N VAL A 44 -9.35 -5.94 7.91
CA VAL A 44 -8.12 -6.18 8.65
C VAL A 44 -7.08 -6.85 7.75
N ILE A 45 -5.85 -6.35 7.82
CA ILE A 45 -4.71 -6.92 7.12
C ILE A 45 -3.65 -7.27 8.16
N THR A 46 -2.98 -8.41 7.99
CA THR A 46 -1.82 -8.78 8.80
C THR A 46 -0.59 -8.62 7.90
N PRO A 47 0.08 -7.45 7.93
CA PRO A 47 1.16 -7.18 6.98
C PRO A 47 2.39 -8.02 7.27
N ALA A 48 3.05 -8.47 6.19
CA ALA A 48 4.36 -9.10 6.28
C ALA A 48 5.44 -8.07 5.91
N TYR A 49 5.19 -7.28 4.87
CA TYR A 49 6.10 -6.21 4.46
C TYR A 49 5.35 -5.25 3.54
N TYR A 50 5.99 -4.13 3.22
CA TYR A 50 5.43 -3.17 2.27
C TYR A 50 6.52 -2.64 1.34
N ALA A 51 6.07 -2.05 0.25
CA ALA A 51 6.97 -1.54 -0.79
C ALA A 51 6.40 -0.28 -1.43
N GLU A 52 7.28 0.50 -2.03
CA GLU A 52 6.90 1.64 -2.87
C GLU A 52 7.31 1.33 -4.30
N VAL A 53 6.40 1.58 -5.22
CA VAL A 53 6.61 1.33 -6.64
C VAL A 53 6.39 2.64 -7.39
N ALA A 54 7.41 3.09 -8.10
CA ALA A 54 7.30 4.27 -8.95
C ALA A 54 6.76 3.83 -10.30
N ILE A 55 5.74 4.53 -10.79
CA ILE A 55 5.07 4.19 -12.03
C ILE A 55 5.16 5.36 -12.99
N HIS A 56 5.50 5.07 -14.24
CA HIS A 56 5.42 6.01 -15.33
C HIS A 56 4.39 5.47 -16.33
N ASN A 57 3.34 6.26 -16.59
CA ASN A 57 2.26 5.86 -17.45
C ASN A 57 1.88 7.02 -18.37
N GLU A 58 2.26 6.92 -19.65
CA GLU A 58 2.01 7.98 -20.63
C GLU A 58 0.53 8.26 -20.86
N LYS A 59 -0.32 7.32 -20.53
CA LYS A 59 -1.77 7.46 -20.73
C LYS A 59 -2.48 8.05 -19.52
N SER A 60 -1.76 8.25 -18.43
CA SER A 60 -2.33 8.80 -17.20
C SER A 60 -2.20 10.33 -17.21
N ASP A 61 -3.12 11.03 -16.54
CA ASP A 61 -3.03 12.50 -16.37
C ASP A 61 -1.75 12.86 -15.65
N ASP A 62 -1.45 12.17 -14.55
CA ASP A 62 -0.16 12.26 -13.89
C ASP A 62 0.69 11.12 -14.43
N LYS A 63 1.63 11.44 -15.30
CA LYS A 63 2.45 10.43 -15.95
C LYS A 63 3.37 9.69 -14.98
N ASP A 64 3.82 10.37 -13.94
CA ASP A 64 4.68 9.79 -12.92
C ASP A 64 3.99 9.85 -11.58
N TYR A 65 3.84 8.68 -10.94
CA TYR A 65 3.21 8.59 -9.64
C TYR A 65 3.72 7.38 -8.89
N LYS A 66 3.39 7.28 -7.62
CA LYS A 66 3.78 6.16 -6.78
C LYS A 66 2.57 5.34 -6.37
N LYS A 67 2.79 4.04 -6.27
CA LYS A 67 1.84 3.12 -5.64
C LYS A 67 2.51 2.51 -4.42
N TYR A 68 1.75 2.32 -3.38
CA TYR A 68 2.20 1.67 -2.16
C TYR A 68 1.57 0.30 -2.11
N VAL A 69 2.37 -0.71 -1.85
CA VAL A 69 1.92 -2.10 -1.84
C VAL A 69 2.18 -2.68 -0.47
N VAL A 70 1.14 -3.24 0.14
CA VAL A 70 1.28 -3.99 1.39
C VAL A 70 1.05 -5.45 1.06
N VAL A 71 1.99 -6.31 1.44
CA VAL A 71 1.87 -7.75 1.23
C VAL A 71 1.62 -8.38 2.60
N ASP A 72 0.54 -9.14 2.70
CA ASP A 72 0.19 -9.78 3.97
C ASP A 72 0.90 -11.12 4.15
N THR A 73 0.69 -11.73 5.32
CA THR A 73 1.36 -13.00 5.66
C THR A 73 0.90 -14.16 4.78
N ALA A 74 -0.22 -14.03 4.10
CA ALA A 74 -0.71 -15.04 3.14
C ALA A 74 -0.21 -14.78 1.71
N GLY A 75 0.52 -13.68 1.48
CA GLY A 75 1.02 -13.33 0.16
C GLY A 75 0.08 -12.48 -0.67
N THR A 76 -1.02 -12.04 -0.10
CA THR A 76 -1.97 -11.17 -0.80
C THR A 76 -1.39 -9.75 -0.88
N LYS A 77 -1.48 -9.16 -2.08
CA LYS A 77 -1.01 -7.79 -2.30
C LYS A 77 -2.18 -6.82 -2.25
N TYR A 78 -1.98 -5.71 -1.53
CA TYR A 78 -2.92 -4.60 -1.46
C TYR A 78 -2.21 -3.37 -1.98
N GLU A 79 -2.85 -2.61 -2.86
CA GLU A 79 -2.22 -1.41 -3.44
C GLU A 79 -3.08 -0.18 -3.23
N THR A 80 -2.42 0.96 -3.16
CA THR A 80 -3.09 2.26 -3.09
C THR A 80 -2.11 3.36 -3.48
N GLY A 81 -2.65 4.48 -3.98
CA GLY A 81 -1.88 5.71 -4.16
C GLY A 81 -2.06 6.68 -3.01
N SER A 82 -2.76 6.28 -1.95
CA SER A 82 -3.11 7.17 -0.84
C SER A 82 -1.92 7.52 0.04
N GLU A 83 -1.56 8.80 0.05
CA GLU A 83 -0.49 9.30 0.93
C GLU A 83 -0.91 9.27 2.39
N SER A 84 -2.18 9.51 2.68
CA SER A 84 -2.68 9.46 4.05
C SER A 84 -2.59 8.05 4.62
N PHE A 85 -2.91 7.04 3.82
CA PHE A 85 -2.77 5.66 4.26
C PHE A 85 -1.31 5.32 4.57
N ILE A 86 -0.41 5.61 3.62
CA ILE A 86 1.00 5.19 3.79
C ILE A 86 1.65 5.91 4.97
N LYS A 87 1.28 7.15 5.22
CA LYS A 87 1.79 7.90 6.36
C LYS A 87 1.39 7.23 7.68
N SER A 88 0.11 6.86 7.81
CA SER A 88 -0.40 6.17 9.01
C SER A 88 0.23 4.78 9.15
N PHE A 89 0.33 4.06 8.04
CA PHE A 89 0.89 2.73 8.04
C PHE A 89 2.37 2.71 8.41
N LYS A 90 3.16 3.64 7.86
CA LYS A 90 4.59 3.71 8.16
C LYS A 90 4.87 3.95 9.63
N GLU A 91 4.06 4.78 10.28
CA GLU A 91 4.21 5.02 11.72
C GLU A 91 4.07 3.71 12.50
N ILE A 92 3.04 2.94 12.17
CA ILE A 92 2.81 1.65 12.83
C ILE A 92 3.93 0.66 12.49
N ALA A 93 4.29 0.55 11.22
CA ALA A 93 5.30 -0.40 10.77
C ALA A 93 6.67 -0.10 11.37
N ASP A 94 7.04 1.19 11.43
CA ASP A 94 8.32 1.59 11.99
C ASP A 94 8.37 1.34 13.49
N ASP A 95 7.27 1.66 14.20
CA ASP A 95 7.19 1.41 15.64
C ASP A 95 7.28 -0.09 15.94
N MET A 96 6.57 -0.93 15.18
CA MET A 96 6.63 -2.37 15.37
C MET A 96 8.03 -2.92 15.07
N ALA A 97 8.68 -2.39 14.01
CA ALA A 97 10.04 -2.82 13.67
C ALA A 97 11.03 -2.47 14.77
N ASN A 98 10.83 -1.34 15.46
CA ASN A 98 11.71 -0.90 16.54
C ASN A 98 11.42 -1.60 17.87
N GLU A 99 10.13 -1.78 18.20
CA GLU A 99 9.72 -2.29 19.50
C GLU A 99 9.59 -3.80 19.55
N ALA A 100 9.16 -4.42 18.45
CA ALA A 100 8.88 -5.85 18.40
C ALA A 100 9.11 -6.40 16.98
N PRO A 101 10.38 -6.40 16.51
CA PRO A 101 10.67 -6.71 15.09
C PRO A 101 10.23 -8.10 14.62
N ASP A 102 10.11 -9.05 15.54
CA ASP A 102 9.72 -10.42 15.17
C ASP A 102 8.25 -10.72 15.48
N GLU A 103 7.51 -9.72 15.95
CA GLU A 103 6.12 -9.91 16.32
C GLU A 103 5.19 -9.61 15.16
N GLU A 104 4.26 -10.55 14.90
CA GLU A 104 3.22 -10.33 13.90
C GLU A 104 2.19 -9.36 14.47
N TYR A 105 1.64 -8.50 13.60
CA TYR A 105 0.63 -7.53 14.00
C TYR A 105 -0.39 -7.36 12.87
N SER A 106 -1.55 -6.81 13.23
CA SER A 106 -2.61 -6.55 12.25
C SER A 106 -3.01 -5.09 12.31
N ILE A 107 -3.49 -4.59 11.17
CA ILE A 107 -4.01 -3.23 11.06
C ILE A 107 -5.45 -3.30 10.57
N GLU A 108 -6.25 -2.35 11.02
CA GLU A 108 -7.59 -2.13 10.51
C GLU A 108 -7.52 -0.96 9.54
N VAL A 109 -7.99 -1.18 8.31
CA VAL A 109 -7.97 -0.18 7.25
C VAL A 109 -9.39 0.33 7.04
N PHE A 110 -9.55 1.65 7.00
CA PHE A 110 -10.88 2.26 6.88
C PHE A 110 -10.76 3.67 6.30
N ARG A 111 -11.91 4.26 5.99
CA ARG A 111 -11.95 5.67 5.55
C ARG A 111 -12.40 6.55 6.69
N ARG A 112 -11.83 7.74 6.73
CA ARG A 112 -12.21 8.76 7.68
C ARG A 112 -12.61 10.01 6.91
N GLU A 113 -13.68 10.69 7.36
CA GLU A 113 -14.12 11.91 6.73
C GLU A 113 -13.12 13.03 7.00
N SER A 114 -12.84 13.83 5.96
CA SER A 114 -11.90 14.93 6.09
C SER A 114 -12.55 16.10 6.82
N ASN A 115 -11.85 16.64 7.83
CA ASN A 115 -12.32 17.83 8.57
C ASN A 115 -12.24 19.09 7.72
N ASN A 116 -11.33 19.10 6.74
CA ASN A 116 -11.07 20.28 5.92
C ASN A 116 -11.93 20.35 4.66
N TYR A 117 -12.43 19.21 4.20
CA TYR A 117 -13.17 19.12 2.94
C TYR A 117 -14.40 18.26 3.15
N LYS A 118 -15.55 18.91 3.30
CA LYS A 118 -16.84 18.21 3.48
C LYS A 118 -17.12 17.29 2.28
N GLY A 119 -17.61 16.10 2.58
CA GLY A 119 -17.95 15.11 1.56
C GLY A 119 -16.76 14.37 1.01
N LYS A 120 -15.56 14.63 1.48
CA LYS A 120 -14.36 13.91 1.08
C LYS A 120 -13.87 13.03 2.21
N SER A 121 -13.31 11.90 1.84
CA SER A 121 -12.76 10.95 2.82
C SER A 121 -11.35 10.56 2.41
N PHE A 122 -10.59 10.06 3.35
CA PHE A 122 -9.24 9.57 3.09
C PHE A 122 -9.07 8.21 3.76
N ILE A 123 -8.16 7.41 3.19
CA ILE A 123 -7.87 6.08 3.71
C ILE A 123 -6.84 6.20 4.84
N THR A 124 -7.08 5.50 5.93
CA THR A 124 -6.14 5.46 7.04
C THR A 124 -6.17 4.07 7.66
N CYS A 125 -5.37 3.84 8.66
CA CYS A 125 -5.35 2.58 9.38
C CYS A 125 -4.98 2.78 10.84
N SER A 126 -5.32 1.78 11.64
CA SER A 126 -5.00 1.75 13.06
C SER A 126 -4.49 0.36 13.42
N LEU A 127 -3.65 0.30 14.43
CA LEU A 127 -3.20 -1.00 14.95
C LEU A 127 -4.36 -1.70 15.64
N VAL A 128 -4.53 -2.97 15.35
CA VAL A 128 -5.57 -3.78 15.97
C VAL A 128 -5.14 -4.26 17.37
#